data_abae293004da27ffe741958b57950d42
#
_entry.id   abae293004da27ffe741958b57950d42
#
_cell.length_a   1.000
_cell.length_b   1.000
_cell.length_c   1.000
_cell.angle_alpha   90.00
_cell.angle_beta   90.00
_cell.angle_gamma   90.00
#
_symmetry.space_group_name_H-M   'P 1'
#
loop_
_entity.id
_entity.type
_entity.pdbx_description
1 polymer ?
#
loop_
_entity_poly.entity_id
_entity_poly.type
_entity_poly.pdbx_seq_one_letter_code
_entity_poly.pdbx_strand_id
1 'polypeptide(L)'
;MAAYIYADTSWPAGFAIHAIELPPGFAASSAVLILPDGGIGREIPQTEERFSFWCYGATPYAARGVADALFRVLHRKAPAQVAIAAGTAIVGPIVWAMGPIYFREPVTEWPRWICAVDATFGEWVLP
;
A
#
# COMPACT_ATOMS: atom_id res chain seq x y z
N MET A 1 1.07 -0.11 -6.91
CA MET A 1 1.54 -0.13 -5.49
C MET A 1 1.68 -1.54 -4.93
N ALA A 2 0.71 -2.43 -5.12
CA ALA A 2 0.83 -3.81 -4.64
C ALA A 2 2.08 -4.53 -5.18
N ALA A 3 2.35 -4.42 -6.48
CA ALA A 3 3.55 -5.01 -7.07
C ALA A 3 4.85 -4.47 -6.47
N TYR A 4 4.87 -3.19 -6.11
CA TYR A 4 6.00 -2.57 -5.43
C TYR A 4 6.25 -3.18 -4.05
N ILE A 5 5.18 -3.43 -3.29
CA ILE A 5 5.27 -4.05 -1.97
C ILE A 5 5.70 -5.51 -2.09
N TYR A 6 5.08 -6.26 -2.99
CA TYR A 6 5.43 -7.67 -3.20
C TYR A 6 6.86 -7.89 -3.69
N ALA A 7 7.43 -6.93 -4.39
CA ALA A 7 8.80 -7.00 -4.85
C ALA A 7 9.83 -6.92 -3.71
N ASP A 8 9.42 -6.49 -2.53
CA ASP A 8 10.29 -6.40 -1.37
C ASP A 8 10.34 -7.74 -0.63
N THR A 9 11.53 -8.30 -0.52
CA THR A 9 11.73 -9.59 0.15
C THR A 9 11.47 -9.54 1.66
N SER A 10 11.44 -8.36 2.26
CA SER A 10 11.11 -8.18 3.68
C SER A 10 9.61 -8.22 3.96
N TRP A 11 8.77 -8.13 2.91
CA TRP A 11 7.33 -8.27 3.08
C TRP A 11 6.97 -9.71 3.44
N PRO A 12 6.31 -9.94 4.60
CA PRO A 12 5.98 -11.31 5.02
C PRO A 12 5.08 -12.02 4.02
N ALA A 13 5.43 -13.24 3.65
CA ALA A 13 4.69 -14.02 2.65
C ALA A 13 3.24 -14.32 3.06
N GLY A 14 2.97 -14.37 4.37
CA GLY A 14 1.63 -14.61 4.89
C GLY A 14 0.71 -13.37 4.92
N PHE A 15 1.23 -12.19 4.61
CA PHE A 15 0.46 -10.96 4.62
C PHE A 15 -0.14 -10.72 3.23
N ALA A 16 -1.46 -10.72 3.15
CA ALA A 16 -2.17 -10.51 1.90
C ALA A 16 -2.23 -9.01 1.53
N ILE A 17 -2.26 -8.74 0.24
CA ILE A 17 -2.47 -7.39 -0.30
C ILE A 17 -3.71 -7.40 -1.17
N HIS A 18 -4.64 -6.51 -0.87
CA HIS A 18 -5.86 -6.30 -1.65
C HIS A 18 -5.91 -4.87 -2.13
N ALA A 19 -6.49 -4.65 -3.29
CA ALA A 19 -6.67 -3.32 -3.87
C ALA A 19 -8.14 -3.01 -4.03
N ILE A 20 -8.53 -1.80 -3.62
CA ILE A 20 -9.87 -1.21 -3.78
C ILE A 20 -10.91 -1.83 -2.85
N GLU A 21 -11.00 -3.15 -2.76
CA GLU A 21 -11.97 -3.83 -1.89
C GLU A 21 -11.41 -5.13 -1.31
N LEU A 22 -11.92 -5.51 -0.16
CA LEU A 22 -11.62 -6.81 0.43
C LEU A 22 -12.37 -7.91 -0.31
N PRO A 23 -11.81 -9.13 -0.41
CA PRO A 23 -12.50 -10.23 -1.06
C PRO A 23 -13.76 -10.63 -0.31
N PRO A 24 -14.80 -11.15 -0.99
CA PRO A 24 -15.97 -11.71 -0.32
C PRO A 24 -15.58 -12.76 0.72
N GLY A 25 -16.21 -12.71 1.89
CA GLY A 25 -15.91 -13.65 2.96
C GLY A 25 -14.61 -13.37 3.71
N PHE A 26 -14.00 -12.19 3.53
CA PHE A 26 -12.81 -11.82 4.27
C PHE A 26 -13.07 -11.89 5.78
N ALA A 27 -12.20 -12.60 6.48
CA ALA A 27 -12.16 -12.60 7.94
C ALA A 27 -10.91 -11.85 8.40
N ALA A 28 -10.96 -11.23 9.58
CA ALA A 28 -9.85 -10.45 10.11
C ALA A 28 -8.58 -11.30 10.18
N SER A 29 -7.65 -11.03 9.29
CA SER A 29 -6.36 -11.68 9.14
C SER A 29 -5.31 -10.65 8.75
N SER A 30 -4.04 -11.03 8.77
CA SER A 30 -2.94 -10.12 8.41
C SER A 30 -3.01 -9.77 6.93
N ALA A 31 -3.49 -8.58 6.64
CA ALA A 31 -3.72 -8.10 5.28
C ALA A 31 -3.64 -6.57 5.22
N VAL A 32 -3.32 -6.04 4.05
CA VAL A 32 -3.43 -4.62 3.77
C VAL A 32 -4.39 -4.40 2.61
N LEU A 33 -5.29 -3.43 2.76
CA LEU A 33 -6.14 -2.93 1.70
C LEU A 33 -5.58 -1.60 1.23
N ILE A 34 -5.32 -1.49 -0.06
CA ILE A 34 -4.77 -0.29 -0.69
C ILE A 34 -5.91 0.44 -1.39
N LEU A 35 -6.13 1.69 -0.99
CA LEU A 35 -7.15 2.55 -1.56
C LEU A 35 -6.47 3.75 -2.24
N PRO A 36 -6.63 3.92 -3.56
CA PRO A 36 -6.19 5.14 -4.22
C PRO A 36 -7.15 6.27 -3.84
N ASP A 37 -6.60 7.34 -3.26
CA ASP A 37 -7.39 8.50 -2.81
C ASP A 37 -7.35 9.66 -3.81
N GLY A 38 -6.94 9.39 -5.04
CA GLY A 38 -6.77 10.38 -6.07
C GLY A 38 -5.37 10.96 -6.09
N GLY A 39 -5.11 11.85 -7.02
CA GLY A 39 -3.80 12.44 -7.22
C GLY A 39 -3.84 13.59 -8.19
N ILE A 40 -2.72 14.28 -8.31
CA ILE A 40 -2.55 15.37 -9.27
C ILE A 40 -1.83 14.82 -10.48
N GLY A 41 -2.53 14.76 -11.62
CA GLY A 41 -1.90 14.48 -12.90
C GLY A 41 -0.97 15.62 -13.30
N ARG A 42 0.27 15.28 -13.65
CA ARG A 42 1.22 16.24 -14.20
C ARG A 42 1.42 15.93 -15.68
N GLU A 43 1.81 16.95 -16.42
CA GLU A 43 2.26 16.72 -17.79
C GLU A 43 3.37 15.67 -17.78
N ILE A 44 3.18 14.71 -18.63
CA ILE A 44 3.99 13.52 -18.88
C ILE A 44 5.39 13.52 -18.25
N PRO A 45 5.81 12.38 -17.74
CA PRO A 45 5.14 11.09 -17.58
C PRO A 45 4.84 10.75 -16.11
N GLN A 46 4.72 11.77 -15.26
CA GLN A 46 4.65 11.59 -13.82
C GLN A 46 3.28 11.94 -13.29
N THR A 47 2.72 11.04 -12.48
CA THR A 47 1.55 11.30 -11.67
C THR A 47 1.92 11.16 -10.20
N GLU A 48 1.43 12.09 -9.39
CA GLU A 48 1.51 12.00 -7.96
C GLU A 48 0.15 11.51 -7.45
N GLU A 49 0.16 10.42 -6.71
CA GLU A 49 -1.05 9.80 -6.19
C GLU A 49 -0.96 9.59 -4.69
N ARG A 50 -2.10 9.78 -4.03
CA ARG A 50 -2.25 9.44 -2.62
C ARG A 50 -2.86 8.06 -2.49
N PHE A 51 -2.28 7.25 -1.62
CA PHE A 51 -2.80 5.95 -1.24
C PHE A 51 -3.06 5.90 0.24
N SER A 52 -4.24 5.40 0.60
CA SER A 52 -4.53 5.00 1.97
C SER A 52 -4.31 3.50 2.10
N PHE A 53 -3.74 3.11 3.23
CA PHE A 53 -3.50 1.71 3.56
C PHE A 53 -4.29 1.38 4.81
N TRP A 54 -5.15 0.40 4.71
CA TRP A 54 -5.88 -0.15 5.83
C TRP A 54 -5.25 -1.50 6.20
N CYS A 55 -4.58 -1.53 7.34
CA CYS A 55 -3.84 -2.69 7.79
C CYS A 55 -4.65 -3.46 8.81
N TYR A 56 -5.07 -4.66 8.43
CA TYR A 56 -5.92 -5.54 9.23
C TYR A 56 -5.11 -6.62 9.94
N GLY A 57 -5.65 -7.12 11.03
CA GLY A 57 -5.13 -8.28 11.74
C GLY A 57 -6.21 -8.89 12.63
N ALA A 58 -5.97 -10.11 13.09
CA ALA A 58 -6.88 -10.78 14.02
C ALA A 58 -6.93 -10.09 15.39
N THR A 59 -5.87 -9.40 15.75
CA THR A 59 -5.73 -8.63 16.99
C THR A 59 -5.16 -7.25 16.67
N PRO A 60 -5.27 -6.26 17.59
CA PRO A 60 -4.60 -4.97 17.40
C PRO A 60 -3.09 -5.10 17.18
N TYR A 61 -2.43 -6.04 17.85
CA TYR A 61 -1.01 -6.29 17.65
C TYR A 61 -0.70 -6.86 16.26
N ALA A 62 -1.51 -7.80 15.79
CA ALA A 62 -1.33 -8.36 14.45
C ALA A 62 -1.53 -7.29 13.37
N ALA A 63 -2.55 -6.46 13.51
CA ALA A 63 -2.80 -5.34 12.60
C ALA A 63 -1.64 -4.33 12.62
N ARG A 64 -1.10 -4.02 13.79
CA ARG A 64 0.09 -3.16 13.91
C ARG A 64 1.29 -3.78 13.25
N GLY A 65 1.47 -5.09 13.34
CA GLY A 65 2.55 -5.82 12.66
C GLY A 65 2.51 -5.65 11.15
N VAL A 66 1.31 -5.63 10.56
CA VAL A 66 1.12 -5.35 9.14
C VAL A 66 1.52 -3.91 8.81
N ALA A 67 1.08 -2.94 9.62
CA ALA A 67 1.44 -1.53 9.44
C ALA A 67 2.96 -1.31 9.56
N ASP A 68 3.62 -1.97 10.50
CA ASP A 68 5.06 -1.86 10.68
C ASP A 68 5.84 -2.49 9.51
N ALA A 69 5.36 -3.62 8.98
CA ALA A 69 5.95 -4.24 7.79
C ALA A 69 5.81 -3.31 6.57
N LEU A 70 4.63 -2.72 6.40
CA LEU A 70 4.38 -1.75 5.34
C LEU A 70 5.30 -0.54 5.46
N PHE A 71 5.44 0.00 6.65
CA PHE A 71 6.35 1.12 6.92
C PHE A 71 7.78 0.80 6.51
N ARG A 72 8.28 -0.38 6.86
CA ARG A 72 9.63 -0.80 6.48
C ARG A 72 9.83 -0.86 4.97
N VAL A 73 8.85 -1.41 4.26
CA VAL A 73 8.92 -1.49 2.80
C VAL A 73 8.91 -0.11 2.16
N LEU A 74 7.95 0.73 2.53
CA LEU A 74 7.77 2.03 1.90
C LEU A 74 8.85 3.04 2.29
N HIS A 75 9.38 2.94 3.51
CA HIS A 75 10.40 3.87 3.99
C HIS A 75 11.81 3.59 3.45
N ARG A 76 12.13 2.34 3.22
CA ARG A 76 13.50 1.94 2.82
C ARG A 76 13.76 2.01 1.32
N LYS A 77 12.72 1.93 0.52
CA LYS A 77 12.91 1.84 -0.92
C LYS A 77 13.12 3.21 -1.54
N ALA A 78 14.27 3.36 -2.18
CA ALA A 78 14.52 4.40 -3.17
C ALA A 78 13.62 4.18 -4.39
N PRO A 79 13.55 5.17 -5.31
CA PRO A 79 12.85 4.98 -6.58
C PRO A 79 13.21 3.65 -7.23
N ALA A 80 12.22 2.90 -7.65
CA ALA A 80 12.41 1.55 -8.17
C ALA A 80 11.57 1.32 -9.42
N GLN A 81 12.08 0.45 -10.29
CA GLN A 81 11.33 -0.07 -11.42
C GLN A 81 10.58 -1.32 -10.99
N VAL A 82 9.31 -1.38 -11.33
CA VAL A 82 8.44 -2.50 -10.98
C VAL A 82 7.74 -3.00 -12.23
N ALA A 83 7.79 -4.30 -12.47
CA ALA A 83 7.06 -4.92 -13.56
C ALA A 83 5.56 -4.93 -13.24
N ILE A 84 4.76 -4.48 -14.20
CA ILE A 84 3.31 -4.51 -14.13
C ILE A 84 2.76 -5.11 -15.43
N ALA A 85 1.46 -5.43 -15.46
CA ALA A 85 0.85 -6.05 -16.63
C ALA A 85 0.97 -5.20 -17.91
N ALA A 86 0.98 -3.87 -17.78
CA ALA A 86 1.09 -2.94 -18.91
C ALA A 86 2.54 -2.58 -19.29
N GLY A 87 3.55 -3.12 -18.59
CA GLY A 87 4.95 -2.81 -18.87
C GLY A 87 5.77 -2.61 -17.60
N THR A 88 6.55 -1.53 -17.53
CA THR A 88 7.36 -1.19 -16.36
C THR A 88 6.88 0.14 -15.78
N ALA A 89 6.55 0.14 -14.51
CA ALA A 89 6.28 1.34 -13.76
C ALA A 89 7.52 1.76 -12.97
N ILE A 90 7.76 3.06 -12.88
CA ILE A 90 8.76 3.63 -11.99
C ILE A 90 8.02 4.21 -10.78
N VAL A 91 8.39 3.73 -9.61
CA VAL A 91 7.90 4.29 -8.35
C VAL A 91 8.96 5.26 -7.86
N GLY A 92 8.60 6.53 -7.83
CA GLY A 92 9.46 7.60 -7.36
C GLY A 92 9.40 7.78 -5.84
N PRO A 93 9.73 8.97 -5.34
CA PRO A 93 9.71 9.23 -3.91
C PRO A 93 8.34 8.97 -3.28
N ILE A 94 8.36 8.35 -2.12
CA ILE A 94 7.18 8.10 -1.29
C ILE A 94 7.28 8.95 -0.04
N VAL A 95 6.26 9.76 0.19
CA VAL A 95 6.20 10.68 1.33
C VAL A 95 4.99 10.32 2.20
N TRP A 96 5.21 10.18 3.49
CA TRP A 96 4.13 9.91 4.43
C TRP A 96 3.23 11.13 4.57
N ALA A 97 1.94 10.96 4.28
CA ALA A 97 0.93 11.99 4.46
C ALA A 97 0.25 11.85 5.83
N MET A 98 0.09 10.62 6.31
CA MET A 98 -0.49 10.33 7.60
C MET A 98 0.16 9.07 8.18
N GLY A 99 0.67 9.15 9.39
CA GLY A 99 1.22 8.01 10.12
C GLY A 99 0.14 7.02 10.56
N PRO A 100 0.54 5.83 11.03
CA PRO A 100 -0.42 4.82 11.45
C PRO A 100 -1.31 5.31 12.59
N ILE A 101 -2.63 5.24 12.39
CA ILE A 101 -3.66 5.55 13.39
C ILE A 101 -4.55 4.33 13.55
N TYR A 102 -4.81 3.97 14.79
CA TYR A 102 -5.68 2.84 15.08
C TYR A 102 -7.15 3.25 14.96
N PHE A 103 -7.87 2.57 14.10
CA PHE A 103 -9.31 2.69 13.96
C PHE A 103 -9.93 1.31 13.82
N ARG A 104 -10.75 0.94 14.79
CA ARG A 104 -11.54 -0.27 14.67
C ARG A 104 -12.59 -0.07 13.58
N GLU A 105 -12.77 -1.08 12.72
CA GLU A 105 -13.76 -1.01 11.66
C GLU A 105 -15.16 -0.90 12.29
N PRO A 106 -16.01 0.08 11.89
CA PRO A 106 -17.26 0.38 12.64
C PRO A 106 -18.31 -0.73 12.63
N VAL A 107 -18.41 -1.51 11.57
CA VAL A 107 -19.44 -2.55 11.42
C VAL A 107 -18.95 -3.91 11.93
N THR A 108 -17.79 -4.33 11.48
CA THR A 108 -17.21 -5.63 11.80
C THR A 108 -16.42 -5.64 13.10
N GLU A 109 -16.04 -4.46 13.59
CA GLU A 109 -15.14 -4.25 14.72
C GLU A 109 -13.74 -4.86 14.54
N TRP A 110 -13.34 -5.17 13.30
CA TRP A 110 -12.00 -5.67 13.02
C TRP A 110 -10.91 -4.66 13.40
N PRO A 111 -9.83 -5.11 14.07
CA PRO A 111 -8.68 -4.25 14.34
C PRO A 111 -8.07 -3.73 13.04
N ARG A 112 -7.84 -2.42 12.96
CA ARG A 112 -7.37 -1.79 11.73
C ARG A 112 -6.49 -0.59 12.05
N TRP A 113 -5.33 -0.52 11.42
CA TRP A 113 -4.47 0.65 11.43
C TRP A 113 -4.53 1.30 10.06
N ILE A 114 -4.66 2.62 10.03
CA ILE A 114 -4.78 3.40 8.80
C ILE A 114 -3.58 4.31 8.67
N CYS A 115 -2.96 4.34 7.49
CA CYS A 115 -1.93 5.30 7.12
C CYS A 115 -2.09 5.72 5.68
N ALA A 116 -1.43 6.78 5.27
CA ALA A 116 -1.48 7.29 3.90
C ALA A 116 -0.11 7.78 3.45
N VAL A 117 0.16 7.61 2.16
CA VAL A 117 1.37 8.10 1.51
C VAL A 117 1.04 8.83 0.22
N ASP A 118 1.90 9.76 -0.14
CA ASP A 118 1.93 10.35 -1.47
C ASP A 118 3.08 9.72 -2.24
N ALA A 119 2.79 9.12 -3.38
CA ALA A 119 3.78 8.46 -4.21
C ALA A 119 3.77 9.05 -5.62
N THR A 120 4.94 9.19 -6.21
CA THR A 120 5.11 9.63 -7.58
C THR A 120 5.35 8.42 -8.47
N PHE A 121 4.57 8.30 -9.54
CA PHE A 121 4.73 7.25 -10.54
C PHE A 121 5.13 7.82 -11.88
N GLY A 122 6.04 7.13 -12.56
CA GLY A 122 6.34 7.34 -13.95
C GLY A 122 6.05 6.08 -14.73
N GLU A 123 5.53 6.22 -15.93
CA GLU A 123 5.42 5.13 -16.89
C GLU A 123 6.51 5.25 -17.94
N TRP A 124 7.25 4.16 -18.12
CA TRP A 124 8.12 4.00 -19.26
C TRP A 124 7.47 3.06 -20.25
N VAL A 125 7.12 3.61 -21.39
CA VAL A 125 6.84 2.79 -22.56
C VAL A 125 8.20 2.56 -23.20
N LEU A 126 8.72 1.35 -23.05
CA LEU A 126 9.92 0.96 -23.77
C LEU A 126 9.64 0.97 -25.27
N PRO A 127 10.49 1.61 -26.05
CA PRO A 127 10.32 1.60 -27.50
C PRO A 127 10.41 0.20 -28.08
#